data_08dd0cf552658168101dc463cfa18232
#
_entry.id   08dd0cf552658168101dc463cfa18232
#
_cell.length_a   1.000
_cell.length_b   1.000
_cell.length_c   1.000
_cell.angle_alpha   90.00
_cell.angle_beta   90.00
_cell.angle_gamma   90.00
#
_symmetry.space_group_name_H-M   'P 1'
#
loop_
_entity.id
_entity.type
_entity.pdbx_description
1 polymer ?
#
loop_
_entity_poly.entity_id
_entity_poly.type
_entity_poly.pdbx_seq_one_letter_code
_entity_poly.pdbx_strand_id
1 'polypeptide(L)'
;MQTYIATELQRLFLEEDLAYEFTEGTVRRRGRKHTVELAAKSQVVLGDSRLSSARKHFDKSLQFFRHPTRPDYENAVKEAVCAVEAAGKSLFPMAKATTLGDLVKWLGSTTEVSVPKAICQTFTGVYA
;
A
#
# COMPACT_ATOMS: atom_id res chain seq x y z
N MET A 1 -10.91 32.12 -12.11
CA MET A 1 -12.10 31.45 -11.53
C MET A 1 -11.91 29.95 -11.39
N GLN A 2 -11.46 29.22 -12.41
CA GLN A 2 -11.19 27.77 -12.33
C GLN A 2 -10.16 27.42 -11.24
N THR A 3 -9.07 28.19 -11.11
CA THR A 3 -8.04 27.98 -10.09
C THR A 3 -8.57 28.17 -8.66
N TYR A 4 -9.46 29.16 -8.46
CA TYR A 4 -10.09 29.39 -7.16
C TYR A 4 -10.98 28.22 -6.75
N ILE A 5 -11.84 27.75 -7.65
CA ILE A 5 -12.74 26.60 -7.41
C ILE A 5 -11.94 25.34 -7.09
N ALA A 6 -10.88 25.05 -7.85
CA ALA A 6 -10.00 23.92 -7.63
C ALA A 6 -9.34 23.98 -6.24
N THR A 7 -8.84 25.14 -5.84
CA THR A 7 -8.20 25.37 -4.53
C THR A 7 -9.19 25.16 -3.39
N GLU A 8 -10.43 25.69 -3.52
CA GLU A 8 -11.45 25.54 -2.49
C GLU A 8 -11.95 24.10 -2.38
N LEU A 9 -12.12 23.39 -3.50
CA LEU A 9 -12.48 21.96 -3.49
C LEU A 9 -11.38 21.12 -2.83
N GLN A 10 -10.12 21.38 -3.16
CA GLN A 10 -9.00 20.67 -2.56
C GLN A 10 -8.91 20.94 -1.06
N ARG A 11 -9.09 22.20 -0.63
CA ARG A 11 -9.13 22.58 0.77
C ARG A 11 -10.24 21.84 1.52
N LEU A 12 -11.45 21.82 0.96
CA LEU A 12 -12.59 21.12 1.55
C LEU A 12 -12.35 19.62 1.68
N PHE A 13 -11.79 18.98 0.65
CA PHE A 13 -11.46 17.56 0.70
C PHE A 13 -10.43 17.23 1.79
N LEU A 14 -9.48 18.12 2.03
CA LEU A 14 -8.47 17.94 3.07
C LEU A 14 -9.04 18.21 4.48
N GLU A 15 -9.79 19.29 4.66
CA GLU A 15 -10.38 19.66 5.95
C GLU A 15 -11.38 18.62 6.46
N GLU A 16 -12.21 18.09 5.57
CA GLU A 16 -13.20 17.06 5.88
C GLU A 16 -12.64 15.62 5.82
N ASP A 17 -11.32 15.48 5.61
CA ASP A 17 -10.64 14.17 5.45
C ASP A 17 -11.37 13.24 4.47
N LEU A 18 -11.81 13.80 3.34
CA LEU A 18 -12.45 13.03 2.30
C LEU A 18 -11.43 12.16 1.55
N ALA A 19 -11.87 10.98 1.14
CA ALA A 19 -11.02 10.02 0.42
C ALA A 19 -10.71 10.42 -1.03
N TYR A 20 -10.85 11.70 -1.36
CA TYR A 20 -10.72 12.23 -2.72
C TYR A 20 -9.79 13.45 -2.75
N GLU A 21 -9.25 13.71 -3.93
CA GLU A 21 -8.49 14.91 -4.26
C GLU A 21 -8.93 15.46 -5.61
N PHE A 22 -8.78 16.77 -5.77
CA PHE A 22 -9.02 17.45 -7.05
C PHE A 22 -7.66 17.82 -7.65
N THR A 23 -7.28 17.13 -8.72
CA THR A 23 -5.98 17.30 -9.37
C THR A 23 -6.17 17.33 -10.89
N GLU A 24 -5.55 18.30 -11.55
CA GLU A 24 -5.59 18.44 -13.01
C GLU A 24 -7.03 18.43 -13.57
N GLY A 25 -7.96 19.13 -12.91
CA GLY A 25 -9.36 19.21 -13.33
C GLY A 25 -10.18 17.93 -13.10
N THR A 26 -9.64 16.94 -12.39
CA THR A 26 -10.30 15.66 -12.16
C THR A 26 -10.35 15.32 -10.68
N VAL A 27 -11.48 14.78 -10.24
CA VAL A 27 -11.62 14.19 -8.90
C VAL A 27 -11.07 12.76 -8.91
N ARG A 28 -10.11 12.48 -8.06
CA ARG A 28 -9.47 11.16 -7.95
C ARG A 28 -9.59 10.62 -6.52
N ARG A 29 -9.60 9.32 -6.36
CA ARG A 29 -9.53 8.72 -5.04
C ARG A 29 -8.10 8.85 -4.49
N ARG A 30 -8.00 9.47 -3.32
CA ARG A 30 -6.73 9.66 -2.61
C ARG A 30 -6.56 8.64 -1.47
N GLY A 31 -7.64 8.28 -0.84
CA GLY A 31 -7.64 7.63 0.46
C GLY A 31 -7.68 8.65 1.62
N ARG A 32 -7.88 8.18 2.82
CA ARG A 32 -7.89 9.01 4.02
C ARG A 32 -6.47 9.45 4.37
N LYS A 33 -6.34 10.56 5.11
CA LYS A 33 -5.05 11.15 5.52
C LYS A 33 -4.06 10.11 6.05
N HIS A 34 -4.48 9.28 7.00
CA HIS A 34 -3.62 8.23 7.56
C HIS A 34 -3.11 7.24 6.50
N THR A 35 -3.96 6.80 5.59
CA THR A 35 -3.58 5.90 4.49
C THR A 35 -2.58 6.55 3.54
N VAL A 36 -2.76 7.84 3.24
CA VAL A 36 -1.84 8.62 2.40
C VAL A 36 -0.47 8.74 3.06
N GLU A 37 -0.44 9.04 4.35
CA GLU A 37 0.81 9.13 5.13
C GLU A 37 1.54 7.79 5.20
N LEU A 38 0.82 6.68 5.44
CA LEU A 38 1.41 5.34 5.42
C LEU A 38 1.94 4.97 4.03
N ALA A 39 1.21 5.27 2.97
CA ALA A 39 1.67 5.03 1.60
C ALA A 39 2.95 5.81 1.29
N ALA A 40 3.04 7.08 1.69
CA ALA A 40 4.23 7.90 1.52
C ALA A 40 5.44 7.34 2.29
N LYS A 41 5.25 6.94 3.54
CA LYS A 41 6.31 6.28 4.34
C LYS A 41 6.77 4.97 3.69
N SER A 42 5.83 4.16 3.20
CA SER A 42 6.14 2.92 2.51
C SER A 42 6.96 3.15 1.24
N GLN A 43 6.66 4.19 0.48
CA GLN A 43 7.44 4.55 -0.72
C GLN A 43 8.89 4.93 -0.39
N VAL A 44 9.12 5.60 0.74
CA VAL A 44 10.48 5.92 1.20
C VAL A 44 11.26 4.63 1.50
N VAL A 45 10.67 3.71 2.26
CA VAL A 45 11.29 2.41 2.58
C VAL A 45 11.52 1.58 1.31
N LEU A 46 10.56 1.56 0.40
CA LEU A 46 10.65 0.85 -0.87
C LEU A 46 11.67 1.47 -1.86
N GLY A 47 12.27 2.61 -1.51
CA GLY A 47 13.39 3.20 -2.24
C GLY A 47 14.69 2.39 -2.14
N ASP A 48 14.81 1.46 -1.16
CA ASP A 48 15.93 0.53 -1.06
C ASP A 48 16.01 -0.36 -2.33
N SER A 49 17.22 -0.49 -2.89
CA SER A 49 17.45 -1.27 -4.12
C SER A 49 17.03 -2.74 -3.99
N ARG A 50 17.14 -3.32 -2.79
CA ARG A 50 16.70 -4.69 -2.49
C ARG A 50 15.20 -4.88 -2.63
N LEU A 51 14.44 -3.80 -2.50
CA LEU A 51 12.98 -3.81 -2.53
C LEU A 51 12.39 -3.35 -3.89
N SER A 52 13.20 -3.31 -4.94
CA SER A 52 12.77 -2.83 -6.26
C SER A 52 11.55 -3.59 -6.82
N SER A 53 11.50 -4.90 -6.63
CA SER A 53 10.34 -5.71 -7.04
C SER A 53 9.09 -5.37 -6.23
N ALA A 54 9.22 -5.26 -4.91
CA ALA A 54 8.13 -4.85 -4.03
C ALA A 54 7.60 -3.46 -4.40
N ARG A 55 8.49 -2.52 -4.69
CA ARG A 55 8.12 -1.18 -5.13
C ARG A 55 7.28 -1.19 -6.41
N LYS A 56 7.66 -1.97 -7.41
CA LYS A 56 6.90 -2.10 -8.67
C LYS A 56 5.45 -2.55 -8.42
N HIS A 57 5.27 -3.56 -7.58
CA HIS A 57 3.93 -4.05 -7.21
C HIS A 57 3.15 -3.00 -6.40
N PHE A 58 3.81 -2.33 -5.45
CA PHE A 58 3.18 -1.30 -4.65
C PHE A 58 2.70 -0.12 -5.51
N ASP A 59 3.53 0.37 -6.44
CA ASP A 59 3.17 1.44 -7.36
C ASP A 59 1.97 1.05 -8.24
N LYS A 60 1.95 -0.18 -8.76
CA LYS A 60 0.78 -0.71 -9.50
C LYS A 60 -0.48 -0.76 -8.64
N SER A 61 -0.36 -1.21 -7.39
CA SER A 61 -1.47 -1.21 -6.45
C SER A 61 -2.09 0.17 -6.31
N LEU A 62 -1.25 1.20 -6.11
CA LEU A 62 -1.70 2.58 -6.02
C LEU A 62 -2.33 3.08 -7.32
N GLN A 63 -1.78 2.73 -8.48
CA GLN A 63 -2.35 3.09 -9.78
C GLN A 63 -3.75 2.51 -9.98
N PHE A 64 -3.97 1.24 -9.66
CA PHE A 64 -5.29 0.63 -9.72
C PHE A 64 -6.27 1.26 -8.74
N PHE A 65 -5.83 1.50 -7.51
CA PHE A 65 -6.67 2.10 -6.46
C PHE A 65 -7.08 3.54 -6.79
N ARG A 66 -6.15 4.34 -7.31
CA ARG A 66 -6.32 5.77 -7.58
C ARG A 66 -6.80 6.07 -9.00
N HIS A 67 -7.16 5.08 -9.79
CA HIS A 67 -7.61 5.33 -11.16
C HIS A 67 -8.82 6.26 -11.19
N PRO A 68 -8.76 7.38 -11.95
CA PRO A 68 -9.74 8.46 -11.80
C PRO A 68 -11.16 8.09 -12.21
N THR A 69 -11.33 7.22 -13.21
CA THR A 69 -12.64 6.88 -13.77
C THR A 69 -13.09 5.45 -13.46
N ARG A 70 -12.17 4.53 -13.34
CA ARG A 70 -12.46 3.11 -13.10
C ARG A 70 -11.43 2.51 -12.13
N PRO A 71 -11.56 2.78 -10.82
CA PRO A 71 -10.71 2.12 -9.83
C PRO A 71 -10.89 0.60 -9.90
N ASP A 72 -9.79 -0.12 -9.91
CA ASP A 72 -9.78 -1.58 -9.92
C ASP A 72 -9.27 -2.07 -8.56
N TYR A 73 -10.19 -2.21 -7.62
CA TYR A 73 -9.85 -2.57 -6.24
C TYR A 73 -9.35 -4.00 -6.11
N GLU A 74 -9.84 -4.92 -6.95
CA GLU A 74 -9.41 -6.32 -6.95
C GLU A 74 -7.92 -6.42 -7.32
N ASN A 75 -7.53 -5.81 -8.42
CA ASN A 75 -6.13 -5.77 -8.83
C ASN A 75 -5.27 -4.93 -7.91
N ALA A 76 -5.81 -3.86 -7.30
CA ALA A 76 -5.10 -3.08 -6.30
C ALA A 76 -4.71 -3.94 -5.08
N VAL A 77 -5.64 -4.73 -4.55
CA VAL A 77 -5.38 -5.64 -3.42
C VAL A 77 -4.39 -6.74 -3.82
N LYS A 78 -4.58 -7.35 -4.98
CA LYS A 78 -3.68 -8.37 -5.50
C LYS A 78 -2.24 -7.86 -5.60
N GLU A 79 -2.03 -6.70 -6.19
CA GLU A 79 -0.71 -6.10 -6.31
C GLU A 79 -0.12 -5.69 -4.95
N ALA A 80 -0.95 -5.24 -4.00
CA ALA A 80 -0.50 -4.96 -2.64
C ALA A 80 0.02 -6.22 -1.94
N VAL A 81 -0.66 -7.34 -2.06
CA VAL A 81 -0.22 -8.64 -1.53
C VAL A 81 1.09 -9.08 -2.19
N CYS A 82 1.20 -8.96 -3.52
CA CYS A 82 2.44 -9.26 -4.25
C CYS A 82 3.62 -8.37 -3.78
N ALA A 83 3.36 -7.11 -3.44
CA ALA A 83 4.39 -6.22 -2.89
C ALA A 83 4.92 -6.73 -1.55
N VAL A 84 4.05 -7.17 -0.64
CA VAL A 84 4.44 -7.72 0.67
C VAL A 84 5.22 -9.03 0.49
N GLU A 85 4.78 -9.92 -0.40
CA GLU A 85 5.50 -11.16 -0.71
C GLU A 85 6.89 -10.89 -1.26
N ALA A 86 7.00 -9.97 -2.20
CA ALA A 86 8.29 -9.59 -2.79
C ALA A 86 9.24 -8.97 -1.76
N ALA A 87 8.73 -8.10 -0.89
CA ALA A 87 9.50 -7.53 0.22
C ALA A 87 9.98 -8.62 1.19
N GLY A 88 9.09 -9.52 1.57
CA GLY A 88 9.42 -10.63 2.46
C GLY A 88 10.50 -11.56 1.90
N LYS A 89 10.41 -11.90 0.63
CA LYS A 89 11.43 -12.71 -0.06
C LYS A 89 12.80 -12.02 -0.09
N SER A 90 12.81 -10.71 -0.27
CA SER A 90 14.05 -9.93 -0.31
C SER A 90 14.69 -9.74 1.06
N LEU A 91 13.86 -9.51 2.09
CA LEU A 91 14.34 -9.25 3.45
C LEU A 91 14.64 -10.53 4.23
N PHE A 92 13.93 -11.61 3.96
CA PHE A 92 14.01 -12.87 4.67
C PHE A 92 14.26 -14.06 3.73
N PRO A 93 15.37 -14.08 2.97
CA PRO A 93 15.65 -15.18 2.04
C PRO A 93 15.77 -16.52 2.74
N MET A 94 16.15 -16.54 4.04
CA MET A 94 16.20 -17.73 4.87
C MET A 94 14.84 -18.39 5.10
N ALA A 95 13.74 -17.65 4.98
CA ALA A 95 12.40 -18.19 5.14
C ALA A 95 12.02 -19.16 4.02
N LYS A 96 12.66 -19.07 2.85
CA LYS A 96 12.33 -19.84 1.62
C LYS A 96 10.84 -19.78 1.28
N ALA A 97 10.17 -18.69 1.68
CA ALA A 97 8.76 -18.50 1.47
C ALA A 97 8.45 -18.26 -0.01
N THR A 98 7.43 -18.92 -0.54
CA THR A 98 6.95 -18.71 -1.91
C THR A 98 5.71 -17.83 -1.95
N THR A 99 4.93 -17.86 -0.89
CA THR A 99 3.68 -17.09 -0.74
C THR A 99 3.71 -16.23 0.52
N LEU A 100 2.78 -15.29 0.63
CA LEU A 100 2.60 -14.51 1.85
C LEU A 100 2.24 -15.41 3.03
N GLY A 101 1.44 -16.45 2.81
CA GLY A 101 1.09 -17.43 3.84
C GLY A 101 2.32 -18.13 4.42
N ASP A 102 3.25 -18.56 3.57
CA ASP A 102 4.51 -19.17 4.00
C ASP A 102 5.35 -18.19 4.83
N LEU A 103 5.42 -16.93 4.37
CA LEU A 103 6.16 -15.88 5.06
C LEU A 103 5.59 -15.62 6.47
N VAL A 104 4.27 -15.48 6.58
CA VAL A 104 3.58 -15.24 7.86
C VAL A 104 3.80 -16.40 8.82
N LYS A 105 3.71 -17.63 8.33
CA LYS A 105 3.95 -18.84 9.10
C LYS A 105 5.40 -18.88 9.63
N TRP A 106 6.36 -18.56 8.77
CA TRP A 106 7.76 -18.49 9.17
C TRP A 106 8.00 -17.39 10.21
N LEU A 107 7.48 -16.17 9.99
CA LEU A 107 7.60 -15.05 10.92
C LEU A 107 6.99 -15.35 12.30
N GLY A 108 5.90 -16.12 12.34
CA GLY A 108 5.26 -16.53 13.59
C GLY A 108 6.01 -17.61 14.36
N SER A 109 6.89 -18.36 13.71
CA SER A 109 7.64 -19.48 14.31
C SER A 109 9.12 -19.22 14.51
N THR A 110 9.69 -18.22 13.82
CA THR A 110 11.13 -17.92 13.88
C THR A 110 11.53 -17.23 15.19
N THR A 111 12.73 -17.51 15.65
CA THR A 111 13.39 -16.78 16.73
C THR A 111 14.41 -15.75 16.23
N GLU A 112 14.70 -15.76 14.93
CA GLU A 112 15.70 -14.88 14.33
C GLU A 112 15.22 -13.43 14.19
N VAL A 113 13.91 -13.23 14.07
CA VAL A 113 13.28 -11.91 13.90
C VAL A 113 12.10 -11.78 14.85
N SER A 114 12.08 -10.69 15.62
CA SER A 114 10.94 -10.38 16.49
C SER A 114 9.92 -9.55 15.71
N VAL A 115 8.80 -10.17 15.38
CA VAL A 115 7.66 -9.49 14.74
C VAL A 115 6.47 -9.49 15.69
N PRO A 116 5.82 -8.34 15.95
CA PRO A 116 4.63 -8.29 16.79
C PRO A 116 3.54 -9.25 16.28
N LYS A 117 2.96 -10.02 17.19
CA LYS A 117 1.87 -10.98 16.86
C LYS A 117 0.72 -10.34 16.10
N ALA A 118 0.40 -9.08 16.42
CA ALA A 118 -0.64 -8.32 15.73
C ALA A 118 -0.41 -8.20 14.22
N ILE A 119 0.84 -8.06 13.78
CA ILE A 119 1.19 -7.99 12.35
C ILE A 119 0.93 -9.35 11.69
N CYS A 120 1.38 -10.44 12.29
CA CYS A 120 1.11 -11.79 11.77
C CYS A 120 -0.40 -12.08 11.71
N GLN A 121 -1.16 -11.69 12.74
CA GLN A 121 -2.61 -11.86 12.77
C GLN A 121 -3.31 -11.05 11.67
N THR A 122 -2.86 -9.83 11.41
CA THR A 122 -3.41 -8.99 10.33
C THR A 122 -3.26 -9.67 8.97
N PHE A 123 -2.09 -10.21 8.67
CA PHE A 123 -1.87 -10.91 7.41
C PHE A 123 -2.64 -12.23 7.33
N THR A 124 -2.74 -12.97 8.42
CA THR A 124 -3.56 -14.19 8.48
C THR A 124 -5.02 -13.88 8.17
N GLY A 125 -5.56 -12.77 8.69
CA GLY A 125 -6.92 -12.31 8.42
C GLY A 125 -7.18 -11.96 6.95
N VAL A 126 -6.18 -11.50 6.21
CA VAL A 126 -6.29 -11.23 4.76
C VAL A 126 -6.46 -12.52 3.96
N TYR A 127 -5.93 -13.64 4.43
CA TYR A 127 -6.00 -14.95 3.76
C TYR A 127 -7.17 -15.84 4.22
N ALA A 128 -7.77 -15.47 5.32
CA ALA A 128 -8.95 -16.17 5.81
C ALA A 128 -10.21 -15.74 5.06
#